data_f4279a03341b65b3ba0682e16b30c614
#
_entry.id   f4279a03341b65b3ba0682e16b30c614
#
_cell.length_a   1.000
_cell.length_b   1.000
_cell.length_c   1.000
_cell.angle_alpha   90.00
_cell.angle_beta   90.00
_cell.angle_gamma   90.00
#
_symmetry.space_group_name_H-M   'P 1'
#
loop_
_entity.id
_entity.type
_entity.pdbx_description
1 polymer ?
#
loop_
_entity_poly.entity_id
_entity_poly.type
_entity_poly.pdbx_seq_one_letter_code
_entity_poly.pdbx_strand_id
1 'polypeptide(L)'
;MTRRTFLVRSTLVAIAGAISVAVGGSASGVLSFGRVTTPGARLAAALPHGEGAAWVGRAALASGLVERDVNGLVAGLAATIPDLSALLRDGSDDDVRAALDAARRHDFAGRGPGLMRIDGWVVARTEARACALIALA
;
A
#
# COMPACT_ATOMS: atom_id res chain seq x y z
N MET A 1 25.19 14.96 -1.95
CA MET A 1 23.87 14.43 -1.58
C MET A 1 23.13 15.50 -0.79
N THR A 2 22.06 16.04 -1.30
CA THR A 2 21.24 16.99 -0.56
C THR A 2 20.42 16.27 0.50
N ARG A 3 20.16 16.90 1.65
CA ARG A 3 19.34 16.36 2.76
C ARG A 3 17.98 15.81 2.31
N ARG A 4 17.45 16.30 1.20
CA ARG A 4 16.18 15.86 0.60
C ARG A 4 16.23 14.44 0.03
N THR A 5 17.36 14.01 -0.52
CA THR A 5 17.53 12.67 -1.11
C THR A 5 17.66 11.59 -0.03
N PHE A 6 18.19 11.94 1.14
CA PHE A 6 18.34 11.01 2.27
C PHE A 6 16.98 10.69 2.91
N LEU A 7 16.11 11.68 3.04
CA LEU A 7 14.79 11.50 3.65
C LEU A 7 13.85 10.65 2.79
N VAL A 8 13.89 10.82 1.46
CA VAL A 8 13.10 9.99 0.53
C VAL A 8 13.52 8.50 0.62
N ARG A 9 14.79 8.23 0.90
CA ARG A 9 15.26 6.84 1.11
C ARG A 9 14.91 6.28 2.49
N SER A 10 14.84 7.13 3.51
CA SER A 10 14.61 6.69 4.88
C SER A 10 13.16 6.26 5.16
N THR A 11 12.19 6.87 4.48
CA THR A 11 10.77 6.51 4.65
C THR A 11 10.48 5.10 4.14
N LEU A 12 11.26 4.62 3.17
CA LEU A 12 11.10 3.31 2.55
C LEU A 12 11.70 2.15 3.35
N VAL A 13 12.74 2.41 4.13
CA VAL A 13 13.35 1.38 4.99
C VAL A 13 12.43 1.01 6.15
N ALA A 14 11.57 1.93 6.60
CA ALA A 14 10.60 1.66 7.67
C ALA A 14 9.48 0.69 7.24
N ILE A 15 9.17 0.62 5.94
CA ILE A 15 8.13 -0.30 5.42
C ILE A 15 8.69 -1.71 5.21
N ALA A 16 10.00 -1.84 4.95
CA ALA A 16 10.65 -3.12 4.70
C ALA A 16 11.13 -3.85 5.98
N GLY A 17 11.14 -3.19 7.14
CA GLY A 17 11.82 -3.67 8.34
C GLY A 17 10.97 -4.35 9.41
N ALA A 18 9.66 -4.47 9.25
CA ALA A 18 8.81 -5.08 10.26
C ALA A 18 8.36 -6.49 9.87
N ILE A 19 9.31 -7.40 9.62
CA ILE A 19 9.06 -8.83 9.71
C ILE A 19 9.45 -9.25 11.13
N SER A 20 8.57 -9.04 12.09
CA SER A 20 8.66 -9.70 13.38
C SER A 20 7.78 -10.94 13.33
N VAL A 21 8.45 -12.07 13.30
CA VAL A 21 7.88 -13.41 13.46
C VAL A 21 7.23 -13.51 14.83
N ALA A 22 5.92 -13.50 14.88
CA ALA A 22 5.17 -14.00 16.02
C ALA A 22 4.79 -15.44 15.71
N VAL A 23 5.66 -16.38 16.10
CA VAL A 23 5.30 -17.78 16.24
C VAL A 23 4.57 -17.92 17.57
N GLY A 24 3.27 -18.08 17.52
CA GLY A 24 2.45 -18.37 18.67
C GLY A 24 1.28 -19.24 18.20
N GLY A 25 1.42 -20.56 18.38
CA GLY A 25 0.41 -21.52 18.02
C GLY A 25 -0.85 -21.41 18.84
N SER A 26 -1.98 -21.62 18.20
CA SER A 26 -3.17 -22.28 18.80
C SER A 26 -4.02 -22.79 17.64
N ALA A 27 -3.98 -24.09 17.46
CA ALA A 27 -4.93 -24.81 16.64
C ALA A 27 -6.30 -24.72 17.32
N SER A 28 -7.16 -23.87 16.80
CA SER A 28 -8.59 -23.97 17.04
C SER A 28 -9.23 -24.08 15.68
N GLY A 29 -9.67 -25.30 15.34
CA GLY A 29 -10.45 -25.58 14.15
C GLY A 29 -11.77 -24.81 14.22
N VAL A 30 -11.79 -23.64 13.64
CA VAL A 30 -13.02 -22.93 13.31
C VAL A 30 -13.24 -23.15 11.81
N LEU A 31 -14.38 -23.78 11.49
CA LEU A 31 -14.89 -23.87 10.14
C LEU A 31 -14.90 -22.45 9.54
N SER A 32 -13.89 -22.15 8.73
CA SER A 32 -13.84 -20.93 7.95
C SER A 32 -14.89 -21.06 6.86
N PHE A 33 -16.10 -20.61 7.14
CA PHE A 33 -16.99 -20.18 6.07
C PHE A 33 -16.23 -19.10 5.30
N GLY A 34 -15.88 -19.38 4.04
CA GLY A 34 -15.05 -18.51 3.23
C GLY A 34 -15.57 -17.09 3.25
N ARG A 35 -14.90 -16.23 4.02
CA ARG A 35 -15.11 -14.80 3.93
C ARG A 35 -14.73 -14.41 2.51
N VAL A 36 -15.72 -13.96 1.75
CA VAL A 36 -15.46 -13.29 0.48
C VAL A 36 -14.59 -12.07 0.81
N THR A 37 -13.31 -12.21 0.62
CA THR A 37 -12.37 -11.13 0.88
C THR A 37 -12.51 -10.12 -0.25
N THR A 38 -12.94 -8.92 0.05
CA THR A 38 -13.02 -7.85 -0.95
C THR A 38 -11.63 -7.50 -1.49
N PRO A 39 -11.52 -7.02 -2.73
CA PRO A 39 -10.22 -6.60 -3.27
C PRO A 39 -9.47 -5.61 -2.38
N GLY A 40 -10.16 -4.67 -1.77
CA GLY A 40 -9.58 -3.71 -0.84
C GLY A 40 -9.04 -4.37 0.42
N ALA A 41 -9.80 -5.28 1.03
CA ALA A 41 -9.35 -6.02 2.21
C ALA A 41 -8.17 -6.95 1.89
N ARG A 42 -8.19 -7.60 0.72
CA ARG A 42 -7.09 -8.44 0.25
C ARG A 42 -5.81 -7.63 0.04
N LEU A 43 -5.94 -6.45 -0.58
CA LEU A 43 -4.82 -5.55 -0.81
C LEU A 43 -4.26 -5.02 0.51
N ALA A 44 -5.12 -4.55 1.41
CA ALA A 44 -4.70 -4.07 2.72
C ALA A 44 -3.98 -5.15 3.53
N ALA A 45 -4.45 -6.40 3.49
CA ALA A 45 -3.83 -7.52 4.17
C ALA A 45 -2.42 -7.86 3.63
N ALA A 46 -2.17 -7.65 2.34
CA ALA A 46 -0.88 -7.89 1.72
C ALA A 46 0.16 -6.80 2.03
N LEU A 47 -0.29 -5.62 2.45
CA LEU A 47 0.58 -4.49 2.74
C LEU A 47 1.19 -4.58 4.15
N PRO A 48 2.44 -4.13 4.32
CA PRO A 48 3.03 -4.04 5.66
C PRO A 48 2.28 -2.98 6.48
N HIS A 49 1.79 -3.39 7.64
CA HIS A 49 1.11 -2.51 8.58
C HIS A 49 2.14 -1.84 9.49
N GLY A 50 2.10 -0.51 9.55
CA GLY A 50 2.94 0.27 10.44
C GLY A 50 2.32 1.65 10.70
N GLU A 51 2.66 2.26 11.83
CA GLU A 51 2.16 3.58 12.20
C GLU A 51 2.48 4.65 11.14
N GLY A 52 3.66 4.55 10.51
CA GLY A 52 4.07 5.45 9.44
C GLY A 52 3.17 5.35 8.22
N ALA A 53 2.82 4.14 7.79
CA ALA A 53 1.91 3.93 6.66
C ALA A 53 0.51 4.47 6.95
N ALA A 54 -0.02 4.20 8.14
CA ALA A 54 -1.30 4.72 8.57
C ALA A 54 -1.31 6.25 8.68
N TRP A 55 -0.22 6.85 9.14
CA TRP A 55 -0.07 8.31 9.18
C TRP A 55 -0.08 8.93 7.78
N VAL A 56 0.72 8.40 6.85
CA VAL A 56 0.75 8.84 5.44
C VAL A 56 -0.64 8.70 4.82
N GLY A 57 -1.32 7.57 5.08
CA GLY A 57 -2.66 7.31 4.57
C GLY A 57 -3.68 8.32 5.06
N ARG A 58 -3.70 8.63 6.36
CA ARG A 58 -4.59 9.66 6.92
C ARG A 58 -4.29 11.05 6.33
N ALA A 59 -3.02 11.40 6.20
CA ALA A 59 -2.63 12.68 5.61
C ALA A 59 -3.02 12.77 4.13
N ALA A 60 -2.88 11.67 3.37
CA ALA A 60 -3.30 11.60 1.98
C ALA A 60 -4.82 11.78 1.83
N LEU A 61 -5.61 11.10 2.66
CA LEU A 61 -7.07 11.23 2.69
C LEU A 61 -7.50 12.66 3.06
N ALA A 62 -6.88 13.25 4.07
CA ALA A 62 -7.17 14.61 4.52
C ALA A 62 -6.80 15.67 3.46
N SER A 63 -5.77 15.44 2.66
CA SER A 63 -5.35 16.34 1.59
C SER A 63 -6.36 16.44 0.42
N GLY A 64 -7.21 15.43 0.27
CA GLY A 64 -8.14 15.32 -0.86
C GLY A 64 -7.48 14.99 -2.20
N LEU A 65 -6.20 14.60 -2.19
CA LEU A 65 -5.43 14.29 -3.39
C LEU A 65 -5.54 12.81 -3.81
N VAL A 66 -6.14 11.98 -2.99
CA VAL A 66 -6.47 10.57 -3.28
C VAL A 66 -7.97 10.34 -3.10
N GLU A 67 -8.45 9.24 -3.63
CA GLU A 67 -9.83 8.82 -3.48
C GLU A 67 -10.16 8.57 -1.99
N ARG A 68 -11.39 8.86 -1.57
CA ARG A 68 -11.78 8.82 -0.16
C ARG A 68 -12.43 7.51 0.30
N ASP A 69 -12.66 6.61 -0.62
CA ASP A 69 -13.29 5.32 -0.35
C ASP A 69 -12.44 4.17 -0.89
N VAL A 70 -12.64 3.00 -0.32
CA VAL A 70 -11.86 1.81 -0.64
C VAL A 70 -11.97 1.43 -2.12
N ASN A 71 -13.16 1.52 -2.70
CA ASN A 71 -13.37 1.12 -4.09
C ASN A 71 -12.66 2.08 -5.05
N GLY A 72 -12.71 3.37 -4.79
CA GLY A 72 -11.98 4.38 -5.57
C GLY A 72 -10.47 4.18 -5.49
N LEU A 73 -9.94 3.91 -4.30
CA LEU A 73 -8.51 3.63 -4.11
C LEU A 73 -8.06 2.37 -4.86
N VAL A 74 -8.85 1.29 -4.78
CA VAL A 74 -8.58 0.05 -5.53
C VAL A 74 -8.64 0.30 -7.04
N ALA A 75 -9.64 1.03 -7.51
CA ALA A 75 -9.76 1.39 -8.93
C ALA A 75 -8.58 2.23 -9.40
N GLY A 76 -8.13 3.19 -8.59
CA GLY A 76 -6.95 4.01 -8.88
C GLY A 76 -5.67 3.20 -8.96
N LEU A 77 -5.49 2.21 -8.09
CA LEU A 77 -4.38 1.27 -8.15
C LEU A 77 -4.48 0.33 -9.36
N ALA A 78 -5.67 -0.17 -9.67
CA ALA A 78 -5.90 -1.03 -10.82
C ALA A 78 -5.65 -0.34 -12.17
N ALA A 79 -5.85 0.97 -12.24
CA ALA A 79 -5.51 1.76 -13.42
C ALA A 79 -3.99 1.85 -13.66
N THR A 80 -3.18 1.65 -12.63
CA THR A 80 -1.72 1.78 -12.68
C THR A 80 -1.01 0.43 -12.71
N ILE A 81 -1.57 -0.58 -12.03
CA ILE A 81 -0.98 -1.90 -11.89
C ILE A 81 -1.69 -2.86 -12.84
N PRO A 82 -1.00 -3.35 -13.90
CA PRO A 82 -1.59 -4.32 -14.81
C PRO A 82 -2.07 -5.56 -14.08
N ASP A 83 -3.23 -6.07 -14.49
CA ASP A 83 -3.81 -7.33 -13.99
C ASP A 83 -3.98 -7.41 -12.46
N LEU A 84 -4.12 -6.25 -11.77
CA LEU A 84 -4.25 -6.21 -10.32
C LEU A 84 -5.36 -7.14 -9.81
N SER A 85 -6.48 -7.23 -10.51
CA SER A 85 -7.61 -8.10 -10.13
C SER A 85 -7.24 -9.59 -10.14
N ALA A 86 -6.48 -10.04 -11.13
CA ALA A 86 -5.98 -11.41 -11.20
C ALA A 86 -4.93 -11.66 -10.10
N LEU A 87 -4.05 -10.69 -9.89
CA LEU A 87 -3.03 -10.74 -8.86
C LEU A 87 -3.63 -10.86 -7.45
N LEU A 88 -4.70 -10.12 -7.17
CA LEU A 88 -5.41 -10.19 -5.89
C LEU A 88 -6.17 -11.50 -5.68
N ARG A 89 -6.62 -12.16 -6.76
CA ARG A 89 -7.28 -13.47 -6.68
C ARG A 89 -6.29 -14.61 -6.46
N ASP A 90 -5.23 -14.63 -7.26
CA ASP A 90 -4.40 -15.82 -7.47
C ASP A 90 -2.93 -15.61 -7.02
N GLY A 91 -2.50 -14.36 -6.83
CA GLY A 91 -1.14 -14.03 -6.46
C GLY A 91 -0.87 -14.14 -4.96
N SER A 92 0.40 -14.31 -4.61
CA SER A 92 0.87 -14.25 -3.23
C SER A 92 0.93 -12.79 -2.74
N ASP A 93 1.08 -12.61 -1.43
CA ASP A 93 1.31 -11.28 -0.85
C ASP A 93 2.60 -10.64 -1.37
N ASP A 94 3.62 -11.46 -1.62
CA ASP A 94 4.90 -10.98 -2.18
C ASP A 94 4.72 -10.50 -3.63
N ASP A 95 3.90 -11.18 -4.44
CA ASP A 95 3.58 -10.73 -5.78
C ASP A 95 2.84 -9.39 -5.78
N VAL A 96 1.90 -9.22 -4.87
CA VAL A 96 1.18 -7.95 -4.69
C VAL A 96 2.13 -6.83 -4.28
N ARG A 97 3.01 -7.08 -3.31
CA ARG A 97 4.02 -6.09 -2.88
C ARG A 97 4.98 -5.73 -4.00
N ALA A 98 5.44 -6.72 -4.76
CA ALA A 98 6.34 -6.50 -5.89
C ALA A 98 5.68 -5.62 -6.98
N ALA A 99 4.40 -5.86 -7.28
CA ALA A 99 3.65 -5.06 -8.24
C ALA A 99 3.46 -3.60 -7.77
N LEU A 100 3.15 -3.41 -6.49
CA LEU A 100 3.05 -2.07 -5.88
C LEU A 100 4.40 -1.33 -5.91
N ASP A 101 5.48 -2.02 -5.61
CA ASP A 101 6.82 -1.43 -5.64
C ASP A 101 7.26 -1.07 -7.07
N ALA A 102 6.91 -1.88 -8.06
CA ALA A 102 7.15 -1.55 -9.46
C ALA A 102 6.35 -0.31 -9.90
N ALA A 103 5.07 -0.22 -9.53
CA ALA A 103 4.23 0.93 -9.84
C ALA A 103 4.77 2.20 -9.16
N ARG A 104 5.21 2.10 -7.91
CA ARG A 104 5.84 3.21 -7.21
C ARG A 104 7.12 3.69 -7.90
N ARG A 105 7.96 2.78 -8.36
CA ARG A 105 9.17 3.15 -9.15
C ARG A 105 8.80 3.87 -10.43
N HIS A 106 7.71 3.47 -11.09
CA HIS A 106 7.20 4.16 -12.28
C HIS A 106 6.75 5.59 -11.96
N ASP A 107 6.10 5.81 -10.81
CA ASP A 107 5.73 7.16 -10.36
C ASP A 107 6.96 8.06 -10.22
N PHE A 108 8.02 7.58 -9.57
CA PHE A 108 9.27 8.34 -9.43
C PHE A 108 10.00 8.56 -10.75
N ALA A 109 9.83 7.65 -11.71
CA ALA A 109 10.43 7.77 -13.06
C ALA A 109 9.57 8.65 -14.01
N GLY A 110 8.44 9.19 -13.54
CA GLY A 110 7.53 9.97 -14.37
C GLY A 110 6.75 9.17 -15.41
N ARG A 111 6.61 7.86 -15.20
CA ARG A 111 5.88 6.95 -16.10
C ARG A 111 4.52 6.51 -15.57
N GLY A 112 4.21 6.85 -14.32
CA GLY A 112 2.97 6.53 -13.64
C GLY A 112 2.15 7.79 -13.34
N PRO A 113 1.14 7.70 -12.45
CA PRO A 113 0.31 8.82 -12.03
C PRO A 113 1.09 9.92 -11.30
N GLY A 114 2.35 9.69 -11.00
CA GLY A 114 3.30 10.70 -10.56
C GLY A 114 3.44 10.83 -9.04
N LEU A 115 4.00 11.95 -8.66
CA LEU A 115 4.32 12.29 -7.29
C LEU A 115 3.31 13.29 -6.74
N MET A 116 3.08 13.24 -5.46
CA MET A 116 2.24 14.21 -4.75
C MET A 116 3.00 14.74 -3.53
N ARG A 117 2.58 15.91 -3.06
CA ARG A 117 3.14 16.52 -1.85
C ARG A 117 2.11 16.46 -0.73
N ILE A 118 2.48 15.82 0.37
CA ILE A 118 1.66 15.69 1.56
C ILE A 118 2.48 16.21 2.75
N ASP A 119 2.01 17.27 3.40
CA ASP A 119 2.68 17.90 4.56
C ASP A 119 4.20 18.15 4.33
N GLY A 120 4.55 18.59 3.12
CA GLY A 120 5.94 18.85 2.72
C GLY A 120 6.71 17.62 2.24
N TRP A 121 6.17 16.41 2.38
CA TRP A 121 6.77 15.18 1.89
C TRP A 121 6.38 14.90 0.44
N VAL A 122 7.34 14.40 -0.34
CA VAL A 122 7.08 13.93 -1.69
C VAL A 122 6.85 12.44 -1.64
N VAL A 123 5.65 12.02 -2.03
CA VAL A 123 5.18 10.63 -1.97
C VAL A 123 4.70 10.21 -3.35
N ALA A 124 4.98 8.98 -3.74
CA ALA A 124 4.40 8.40 -4.95
C ALA A 124 2.87 8.26 -4.78
N ARG A 125 2.11 8.56 -5.83
CA ARG A 125 0.64 8.45 -5.76
C ARG A 125 0.19 7.01 -5.50
N THR A 126 0.86 6.04 -6.08
CA THR A 126 0.64 4.61 -5.78
C THR A 126 0.82 4.31 -4.29
N GLU A 127 1.90 4.80 -3.69
CA GLU A 127 2.16 4.63 -2.26
C GLU A 127 1.12 5.33 -1.39
N ALA A 128 0.73 6.56 -1.74
CA ALA A 128 -0.29 7.31 -1.02
C ALA A 128 -1.64 6.57 -1.01
N ARG A 129 -2.06 6.00 -2.14
CA ARG A 129 -3.27 5.17 -2.25
C ARG A 129 -3.20 3.89 -1.41
N ALA A 130 -2.06 3.19 -1.45
CA ALA A 130 -1.83 2.00 -0.65
C ALA A 130 -1.89 2.32 0.87
N CYS A 131 -1.23 3.40 1.30
CA CYS A 131 -1.29 3.86 2.68
C CYS A 131 -2.70 4.30 3.09
N ALA A 132 -3.46 4.94 2.20
CA ALA A 132 -4.84 5.31 2.45
C ALA A 132 -5.74 4.08 2.67
N LEU A 133 -5.53 2.98 1.93
CA LEU A 133 -6.21 1.70 2.19
C LEU A 133 -5.92 1.17 3.59
N ILE A 134 -4.67 1.23 4.04
CA ILE A 134 -4.30 0.82 5.41
C ILE A 134 -5.02 1.69 6.44
N ALA A 135 -5.12 2.99 6.20
CA ALA A 135 -5.79 3.92 7.11
C ALA A 135 -7.31 3.72 7.19
N LEU A 136 -7.93 3.16 6.14
CA LEU A 136 -9.37 2.85 6.09
C LEU A 136 -9.70 1.42 6.54
N ALA A 137 -8.71 0.55 6.65
CA ALA A 137 -8.87 -0.80 7.16
C ALA A 137 -8.95 -0.81 8.70
#